data_813b83698733eab2644773f042daee2f
#
_entry.id   813b83698733eab2644773f042daee2f
#
_cell.length_a   1.000
_cell.length_b   1.000
_cell.length_c   1.000
_cell.angle_alpha   90.00
_cell.angle_beta   90.00
_cell.angle_gamma   90.00
#
_symmetry.space_group_name_H-M   'P 1'
#
loop_
_entity.id
_entity.type
_entity.pdbx_description
1 polymer ?
#
loop_
_entity_poly.entity_id
_entity_poly.type
_entity_poly.pdbx_seq_one_letter_code
_entity_poly.pdbx_strand_id
1 'polypeptide(L)'
;HVIPPAVAKAGMDTGAARRPIIDMEGYIQSLKARMDPTAAIMQGIHARARQAQARMIFAEGDEPRVLRAAVAWQRGGMGQALVVGREAEVRDQLEAAGMGDALREITVVNAANSRHLETYHEFLYSRLQRRGVDREDVLKLANRDRHVFAALMLAHGHGDGLVTGATRKNAPVLAQLGQVFDLRPQ
;
A
#
# COMPACT_ATOMS: atom_id res chain seq x y z
N HIS A 1 -5.26 -30.67 1.37
CA HIS A 1 -6.08 -29.65 2.05
C HIS A 1 -7.58 -29.80 1.81
N VAL A 2 -7.99 -30.67 0.90
CA VAL A 2 -9.41 -30.88 0.52
C VAL A 2 -10.07 -31.94 1.40
N ILE A 3 -9.28 -32.92 1.90
CA ILE A 3 -9.82 -34.08 2.61
C ILE A 3 -10.49 -33.74 3.95
N PRO A 4 -9.88 -33.02 4.91
CA PRO A 4 -10.50 -32.78 6.20
C PRO A 4 -11.84 -32.03 6.13
N PRO A 5 -12.01 -30.97 5.30
CA PRO A 5 -13.32 -30.33 5.13
C PRO A 5 -14.36 -31.24 4.50
N ALA A 6 -13.96 -32.08 3.54
CA ALA A 6 -14.86 -33.04 2.89
C ALA A 6 -15.35 -34.11 3.89
N VAL A 7 -14.47 -34.65 4.74
CA VAL A 7 -14.82 -35.59 5.79
C VAL A 7 -15.75 -34.95 6.83
N ALA A 8 -15.44 -33.69 7.25
CA ALA A 8 -16.30 -32.97 8.18
C ALA A 8 -17.71 -32.76 7.62
N LYS A 9 -17.80 -32.37 6.34
CA LYS A 9 -19.08 -32.22 5.64
C LYS A 9 -19.85 -33.53 5.56
N ALA A 10 -19.21 -34.61 5.12
CA ALA A 10 -19.83 -35.93 5.06
C ALA A 10 -20.31 -36.40 6.43
N GLY A 11 -19.54 -36.17 7.52
CA GLY A 11 -19.96 -36.49 8.87
C GLY A 11 -21.21 -35.71 9.34
N MET A 12 -21.37 -34.44 8.89
CA MET A 12 -22.58 -33.68 9.15
C MET A 12 -23.78 -34.18 8.32
N ASP A 13 -23.55 -34.43 7.04
CA ASP A 13 -24.62 -34.88 6.09
C ASP A 13 -25.15 -36.28 6.49
N THR A 14 -24.32 -37.12 7.08
CA THR A 14 -24.72 -38.47 7.55
C THR A 14 -25.22 -38.49 9.00
N GLY A 15 -25.21 -37.35 9.71
CA GLY A 15 -25.59 -37.30 11.13
C GLY A 15 -24.59 -37.93 12.09
N ALA A 16 -23.39 -38.34 11.61
CA ALA A 16 -22.34 -38.92 12.44
C ALA A 16 -21.58 -37.87 13.29
N ALA A 17 -21.69 -36.59 12.92
CA ALA A 17 -21.07 -35.49 13.63
C ALA A 17 -21.80 -35.17 14.93
N ARG A 18 -21.17 -35.46 16.09
CA ARG A 18 -21.74 -35.14 17.43
C ARG A 18 -21.83 -33.63 17.68
N ARG A 19 -21.00 -32.81 17.00
CA ARG A 19 -21.02 -31.34 17.05
C ARG A 19 -20.92 -30.83 15.63
N PRO A 20 -22.03 -30.35 15.05
CA PRO A 20 -22.03 -29.79 13.70
C PRO A 20 -21.22 -28.51 13.65
N ILE A 21 -20.51 -28.31 12.56
CA ILE A 21 -19.72 -27.09 12.30
C ILE A 21 -20.69 -26.05 11.72
N ILE A 22 -20.94 -24.99 12.48
CA ILE A 22 -21.88 -23.90 12.10
C ILE A 22 -21.26 -23.04 11.01
N ASP A 23 -19.95 -22.74 11.13
CA ASP A 23 -19.17 -21.96 10.17
C ASP A 23 -18.13 -22.85 9.50
N MET A 24 -18.49 -23.43 8.35
CA MET A 24 -17.60 -24.28 7.56
C MET A 24 -16.43 -23.50 6.97
N GLU A 25 -16.63 -22.24 6.59
CA GLU A 25 -15.58 -21.41 6.01
C GLU A 25 -14.51 -21.07 7.06
N GLY A 26 -14.94 -20.64 8.25
CA GLY A 26 -14.05 -20.43 9.40
C GLY A 26 -13.31 -21.70 9.82
N TYR A 27 -13.97 -22.88 9.76
CA TYR A 27 -13.31 -24.15 10.02
C TYR A 27 -12.19 -24.46 9.00
N ILE A 28 -12.46 -24.29 7.71
CA ILE A 28 -11.46 -24.47 6.65
C ILE A 28 -10.26 -23.53 6.86
N GLN A 29 -10.52 -22.27 7.19
CA GLN A 29 -9.48 -21.30 7.48
C GLN A 29 -8.67 -21.69 8.72
N SER A 30 -9.31 -22.19 9.78
CA SER A 30 -8.61 -22.66 10.98
C SER A 30 -7.69 -23.86 10.70
N LEU A 31 -8.09 -24.77 9.80
CA LEU A 31 -7.24 -25.88 9.37
C LEU A 31 -6.02 -25.38 8.57
N LYS A 32 -6.22 -24.44 7.66
CA LYS A 32 -5.12 -23.80 6.91
C LYS A 32 -4.14 -23.11 7.85
N ALA A 33 -4.64 -22.36 8.82
CA ALA A 33 -3.84 -21.65 9.81
C ALA A 33 -2.98 -22.59 10.69
N ARG A 34 -3.48 -23.78 11.01
CA ARG A 34 -2.71 -24.81 11.77
C ARG A 34 -1.53 -25.36 10.96
N MET A 35 -1.64 -25.39 9.64
CA MET A 35 -0.60 -25.91 8.75
C MET A 35 0.39 -24.84 8.31
N ASP A 36 -0.04 -23.58 8.29
CA ASP A 36 0.77 -22.42 7.96
C ASP A 36 0.57 -21.31 9.01
N PRO A 37 1.41 -21.26 10.04
CA PRO A 37 1.35 -20.20 11.05
C PRO A 37 1.47 -18.79 10.47
N THR A 38 2.20 -18.62 9.36
CA THR A 38 2.36 -17.35 8.67
C THR A 38 1.02 -16.89 8.09
N ALA A 39 0.25 -17.79 7.50
CA ALA A 39 -1.09 -17.50 6.98
C ALA A 39 -2.03 -17.01 8.09
N ALA A 40 -1.96 -17.60 9.29
CA ALA A 40 -2.76 -17.15 10.43
C ALA A 40 -2.44 -15.71 10.86
N ILE A 41 -1.13 -15.39 10.94
CA ILE A 41 -0.65 -14.03 11.26
C ILE A 41 -1.12 -13.04 10.20
N MET A 42 -0.96 -13.40 8.92
CA MET A 42 -1.38 -12.55 7.80
C MET A 42 -2.88 -12.30 7.78
N GLN A 43 -3.71 -13.29 8.11
CA GLN A 43 -5.16 -13.10 8.25
C GLN A 43 -5.50 -12.06 9.32
N GLY A 44 -4.83 -12.12 10.48
CA GLY A 44 -4.99 -11.13 11.55
C GLY A 44 -4.57 -9.72 11.12
N ILE A 45 -3.49 -9.60 10.35
CA ILE A 45 -3.03 -8.33 9.79
C ILE A 45 -4.05 -7.78 8.79
N HIS A 46 -4.51 -8.61 7.83
CA HIS A 46 -5.51 -8.21 6.85
C HIS A 46 -6.85 -7.81 7.49
N ALA A 47 -7.30 -8.52 8.53
CA ALA A 47 -8.52 -8.16 9.26
C ALA A 47 -8.40 -6.76 9.90
N ARG A 48 -7.28 -6.47 10.56
CA ARG A 48 -7.01 -5.15 11.13
C ARG A 48 -6.88 -4.06 10.07
N ALA A 49 -6.22 -4.35 8.95
CA ALA A 49 -6.11 -3.41 7.83
C ALA A 49 -7.48 -3.04 7.25
N ARG A 50 -8.37 -4.04 7.08
CA ARG A 50 -9.75 -3.80 6.63
C ARG A 50 -10.56 -2.96 7.62
N GLN A 51 -10.33 -3.09 8.91
CA GLN A 51 -10.99 -2.24 9.91
C GLN A 51 -10.46 -0.80 9.89
N ALA A 52 -9.16 -0.63 9.65
CA ALA A 52 -8.52 0.68 9.64
C ALA A 52 -8.91 1.54 8.43
N GLN A 53 -9.24 0.92 7.28
CA GLN A 53 -9.60 1.61 6.02
C GLN A 53 -8.59 2.70 5.64
N ALA A 54 -7.28 2.41 5.79
CA ALA A 54 -6.22 3.39 5.64
C ALA A 54 -6.01 3.79 4.18
N ARG A 55 -5.72 5.08 3.95
CA ARG A 55 -5.27 5.61 2.66
C ARG A 55 -3.77 5.34 2.51
N MET A 56 -3.41 4.36 1.70
CA MET A 56 -2.03 3.94 1.53
C MET A 56 -1.42 4.59 0.28
N ILE A 57 -0.32 5.31 0.45
CA ILE A 57 0.43 5.93 -0.64
C ILE A 57 1.46 4.93 -1.17
N PHE A 58 1.46 4.71 -2.47
CA PHE A 58 2.43 3.89 -3.21
C PHE A 58 3.27 4.81 -4.09
N ALA A 59 4.54 5.02 -3.74
CA ALA A 59 5.38 6.05 -4.35
C ALA A 59 5.87 5.73 -5.77
N GLU A 60 5.86 4.45 -6.17
CA GLU A 60 6.51 3.99 -7.41
C GLU A 60 5.47 3.40 -8.38
N GLY A 61 4.61 4.29 -8.90
CA GLY A 61 3.51 3.90 -9.81
C GLY A 61 3.93 3.44 -11.22
N ASP A 62 5.20 3.50 -11.54
CA ASP A 62 5.80 2.93 -12.77
C ASP A 62 6.33 1.49 -12.57
N GLU A 63 6.32 0.97 -11.33
CA GLU A 63 6.80 -0.37 -11.00
C GLU A 63 5.64 -1.37 -10.95
N PRO A 64 5.61 -2.41 -11.83
CA PRO A 64 4.50 -3.35 -11.90
C PRO A 64 4.21 -4.11 -10.60
N ARG A 65 5.25 -4.36 -9.77
CA ARG A 65 5.07 -5.03 -8.47
C ARG A 65 4.34 -4.13 -7.48
N VAL A 66 4.65 -2.84 -7.49
CA VAL A 66 4.01 -1.83 -6.63
C VAL A 66 2.56 -1.62 -7.06
N LEU A 67 2.30 -1.56 -8.38
CA LEU A 67 0.93 -1.48 -8.90
C LEU A 67 0.08 -2.70 -8.51
N ARG A 68 0.63 -3.92 -8.64
CA ARG A 68 -0.06 -5.13 -8.15
C ARG A 68 -0.39 -5.05 -6.67
N ALA A 69 0.52 -4.54 -5.84
CA ALA A 69 0.29 -4.37 -4.42
C ALA A 69 -0.79 -3.31 -4.13
N ALA A 70 -0.80 -2.18 -4.87
CA ALA A 70 -1.81 -1.14 -4.73
C ALA A 70 -3.21 -1.65 -5.12
N VAL A 71 -3.32 -2.38 -6.23
CA VAL A 71 -4.57 -3.02 -6.67
C VAL A 71 -5.04 -4.07 -5.65
N ALA A 72 -4.13 -4.90 -5.14
CA ALA A 72 -4.46 -5.88 -4.12
C ALA A 72 -4.93 -5.24 -2.81
N TRP A 73 -4.33 -4.11 -2.40
CA TRP A 73 -4.77 -3.31 -1.26
C TRP A 73 -6.21 -2.83 -1.43
N GLN A 74 -6.50 -2.21 -2.58
CA GLN A 74 -7.82 -1.67 -2.91
C GLN A 74 -8.88 -2.78 -2.98
N ARG A 75 -8.63 -3.83 -3.79
CA ARG A 75 -9.54 -4.96 -3.97
C ARG A 75 -9.71 -5.82 -2.72
N GLY A 76 -8.68 -5.85 -1.87
CA GLY A 76 -8.72 -6.52 -0.57
C GLY A 76 -9.58 -5.82 0.47
N GLY A 77 -10.15 -4.65 0.16
CA GLY A 77 -10.97 -3.86 1.07
C GLY A 77 -10.18 -3.31 2.27
N MET A 78 -8.85 -3.14 2.13
CA MET A 78 -7.99 -2.66 3.21
C MET A 78 -7.97 -1.12 3.31
N GLY A 79 -8.52 -0.42 2.33
CA GLY A 79 -8.63 1.03 2.24
C GLY A 79 -8.26 1.55 0.86
N GLN A 80 -8.09 2.86 0.74
CA GLN A 80 -7.82 3.52 -0.53
C GLN A 80 -6.35 3.41 -0.93
N ALA A 81 -6.07 3.07 -2.19
CA ALA A 81 -4.73 3.09 -2.77
C ALA A 81 -4.50 4.41 -3.54
N LEU A 82 -3.50 5.18 -3.11
CA LEU A 82 -3.02 6.41 -3.73
C LEU A 82 -1.69 6.11 -4.42
N VAL A 83 -1.64 6.12 -5.74
CA VAL A 83 -0.44 5.77 -6.52
C VAL A 83 0.20 7.03 -7.08
N VAL A 84 1.45 7.30 -6.70
CA VAL A 84 2.21 8.43 -7.23
C VAL A 84 2.84 8.05 -8.57
N GLY A 85 2.43 8.76 -9.63
CA GLY A 85 2.93 8.50 -10.97
C GLY A 85 2.22 9.33 -12.03
N ARG A 86 2.68 9.24 -13.27
CA ARG A 86 1.99 9.80 -14.43
C ARG A 86 0.89 8.85 -14.88
N GLU A 87 -0.34 9.34 -15.02
CA GLU A 87 -1.50 8.50 -15.34
C GLU A 87 -1.31 7.64 -16.58
N ALA A 88 -0.68 8.19 -17.64
CA ALA A 88 -0.39 7.43 -18.85
C ALA A 88 0.54 6.24 -18.58
N GLU A 89 1.62 6.45 -17.82
CA GLU A 89 2.56 5.37 -17.47
C GLU A 89 1.92 4.30 -16.58
N VAL A 90 1.12 4.73 -15.58
CA VAL A 90 0.38 3.81 -14.70
C VAL A 90 -0.60 2.97 -15.53
N ARG A 91 -1.31 3.60 -16.47
CA ARG A 91 -2.23 2.92 -17.40
C ARG A 91 -1.51 1.86 -18.22
N ASP A 92 -0.44 2.25 -18.92
CA ASP A 92 0.34 1.35 -19.78
C ASP A 92 0.85 0.13 -18.99
N GLN A 93 1.33 0.35 -17.76
CA GLN A 93 1.81 -0.72 -16.89
C GLN A 93 0.68 -1.65 -16.40
N LEU A 94 -0.50 -1.11 -16.08
CA LEU A 94 -1.66 -1.90 -15.69
C LEU A 94 -2.19 -2.72 -16.89
N GLU A 95 -2.24 -2.14 -18.07
CA GLU A 95 -2.64 -2.84 -19.30
C GLU A 95 -1.66 -3.97 -19.62
N ALA A 96 -0.36 -3.71 -19.58
CA ALA A 96 0.68 -4.73 -19.79
C ALA A 96 0.62 -5.87 -18.76
N ALA A 97 0.15 -5.58 -17.54
CA ALA A 97 -0.06 -6.58 -16.49
C ALA A 97 -1.43 -7.28 -16.55
N GLY A 98 -2.28 -6.98 -17.54
CA GLY A 98 -3.63 -7.52 -17.66
C GLY A 98 -4.62 -7.01 -16.62
N MET A 99 -4.36 -5.84 -16.04
CA MET A 99 -5.16 -5.21 -14.99
C MET A 99 -5.65 -3.80 -15.39
N GLY A 100 -5.91 -3.55 -16.66
CA GLY A 100 -6.28 -2.21 -17.15
C GLY A 100 -7.56 -1.65 -16.52
N ASP A 101 -8.50 -2.49 -16.10
CA ASP A 101 -9.71 -2.12 -15.36
C ASP A 101 -9.40 -1.50 -13.98
N ALA A 102 -8.29 -1.87 -13.35
CA ALA A 102 -7.89 -1.40 -12.04
C ALA A 102 -7.58 0.12 -12.00
N LEU A 103 -7.31 0.76 -13.14
CA LEU A 103 -7.10 2.20 -13.22
C LEU A 103 -8.30 3.00 -12.66
N ARG A 104 -9.51 2.44 -12.76
CA ARG A 104 -10.74 3.07 -12.23
C ARG A 104 -10.92 2.86 -10.73
N GLU A 105 -10.20 1.91 -10.15
CA GLU A 105 -10.33 1.52 -8.74
C GLU A 105 -9.34 2.25 -7.84
N ILE A 106 -8.13 2.53 -8.35
CA ILE A 106 -7.06 3.23 -7.63
C ILE A 106 -7.06 4.73 -7.93
N THR A 107 -6.49 5.54 -7.05
CA THR A 107 -6.33 6.98 -7.28
C THR A 107 -4.89 7.26 -7.71
N VAL A 108 -4.70 7.73 -8.95
CA VAL A 108 -3.39 8.15 -9.44
C VAL A 108 -3.16 9.63 -9.11
N VAL A 109 -2.03 9.93 -8.50
CA VAL A 109 -1.61 11.28 -8.10
C VAL A 109 -0.35 11.65 -8.86
N ASN A 110 -0.48 12.63 -9.75
CA ASN A 110 0.66 13.17 -10.50
C ASN A 110 1.27 14.36 -9.74
N ALA A 111 2.56 14.24 -9.38
CA ALA A 111 3.28 15.30 -8.68
C ALA A 111 3.25 16.63 -9.45
N ALA A 112 3.44 16.62 -10.79
CA ALA A 112 3.50 17.83 -11.59
C ALA A 112 2.19 18.65 -11.61
N ASN A 113 1.04 18.01 -11.38
CA ASN A 113 -0.28 18.62 -11.47
C ASN A 113 -0.99 18.68 -10.10
N SER A 114 -0.26 18.47 -9.01
CA SER A 114 -0.85 18.47 -7.67
C SER A 114 -1.24 19.89 -7.25
N ARG A 115 -2.47 20.07 -6.81
CA ARG A 115 -2.96 21.34 -6.24
C ARG A 115 -2.26 21.73 -4.93
N HIS A 116 -1.51 20.82 -4.33
CA HIS A 116 -0.83 21.01 -3.05
C HIS A 116 0.65 21.38 -3.21
N LEU A 117 1.15 21.54 -4.45
CA LEU A 117 2.57 21.78 -4.71
C LEU A 117 3.12 22.97 -3.95
N GLU A 118 2.41 24.09 -3.95
CA GLU A 118 2.87 25.32 -3.28
C GLU A 118 3.06 25.11 -1.77
N THR A 119 2.08 24.46 -1.12
CA THR A 119 2.17 24.10 0.31
C THR A 119 3.34 23.16 0.58
N TYR A 120 3.57 22.18 -0.31
CA TYR A 120 4.69 21.25 -0.19
C TYR A 120 6.03 21.95 -0.37
N HIS A 121 6.13 22.90 -1.31
CA HIS A 121 7.33 23.67 -1.54
C HIS A 121 7.70 24.53 -0.32
N GLU A 122 6.74 25.28 0.23
CA GLU A 122 6.96 26.11 1.41
C GLU A 122 7.37 25.25 2.63
N PHE A 123 6.69 24.16 2.85
CA PHE A 123 7.04 23.22 3.91
C PHE A 123 8.48 22.69 3.75
N LEU A 124 8.82 22.16 2.58
CA LEU A 124 10.12 21.57 2.32
C LEU A 124 11.23 22.63 2.36
N TYR A 125 10.99 23.85 1.81
CA TYR A 125 11.91 24.96 1.89
C TYR A 125 12.19 25.38 3.34
N SER A 126 11.15 25.51 4.17
CA SER A 126 11.32 25.86 5.59
C SER A 126 12.24 24.90 6.33
N ARG A 127 12.25 23.63 5.95
CA ARG A 127 13.10 22.59 6.54
C ARG A 127 14.53 22.60 6.01
N LEU A 128 14.71 22.88 4.71
CA LEU A 128 15.99 22.68 4.04
C LEU A 128 16.81 23.96 3.84
N GLN A 129 16.22 25.16 3.93
CA GLN A 129 16.91 26.44 3.72
C GLN A 129 18.16 26.61 4.60
N ARG A 130 18.11 26.13 5.87
CA ARG A 130 19.26 26.19 6.78
C ARG A 130 20.39 25.22 6.42
N ARG A 131 20.13 24.29 5.50
CA ARG A 131 21.11 23.36 4.94
C ARG A 131 21.69 23.84 3.61
N GLY A 132 21.36 25.06 3.19
CA GLY A 132 21.85 25.66 1.95
C GLY A 132 21.10 25.24 0.70
N VAL A 133 19.92 24.63 0.83
CA VAL A 133 19.07 24.27 -0.31
C VAL A 133 18.23 25.49 -0.70
N ASP A 134 18.30 25.89 -1.96
CA ASP A 134 17.54 27.02 -2.48
C ASP A 134 16.12 26.63 -2.90
N ARG A 135 15.29 27.64 -3.26
CA ARG A 135 13.90 27.39 -3.67
C ARG A 135 13.77 26.61 -4.96
N GLU A 136 14.68 26.78 -5.90
CA GLU A 136 14.67 26.07 -7.18
C GLU A 136 14.96 24.56 -6.98
N ASP A 137 15.91 24.25 -6.11
CA ASP A 137 16.24 22.87 -5.76
C ASP A 137 15.08 22.19 -5.00
N VAL A 138 14.40 22.91 -4.11
CA VAL A 138 13.18 22.41 -3.44
C VAL A 138 12.09 22.10 -4.45
N LEU A 139 11.86 22.98 -5.44
CA LEU A 139 10.90 22.76 -6.52
C LEU A 139 11.24 21.49 -7.31
N LYS A 140 12.51 21.29 -7.66
CA LYS A 140 12.99 20.09 -8.35
C LYS A 140 12.76 18.84 -7.52
N LEU A 141 13.08 18.89 -6.22
CA LEU A 141 12.88 17.77 -5.29
C LEU A 141 11.40 17.39 -5.17
N ALA A 142 10.54 18.35 -4.88
CA ALA A 142 9.12 18.10 -4.69
C ALA A 142 8.40 17.62 -5.96
N ASN A 143 8.82 18.11 -7.14
CA ASN A 143 8.13 17.81 -8.41
C ASN A 143 8.66 16.57 -9.13
N ARG A 144 9.94 16.23 -8.94
CA ARG A 144 10.62 15.19 -9.72
C ARG A 144 10.95 13.94 -8.93
N ASP A 145 11.08 14.07 -7.60
CA ASP A 145 11.37 12.91 -6.76
C ASP A 145 10.08 12.34 -6.15
N ARG A 146 9.68 11.18 -6.66
CA ARG A 146 8.46 10.48 -6.23
C ARG A 146 8.46 10.11 -4.75
N HIS A 147 9.63 9.85 -4.16
CA HIS A 147 9.75 9.47 -2.76
C HIS A 147 9.54 10.69 -1.86
N VAL A 148 10.15 11.82 -2.23
CA VAL A 148 9.97 13.11 -1.55
C VAL A 148 8.52 13.58 -1.68
N PHE A 149 7.94 13.52 -2.88
CA PHE A 149 6.53 13.90 -3.09
C PHE A 149 5.57 13.04 -2.27
N ALA A 150 5.74 11.72 -2.28
CA ALA A 150 4.92 10.80 -1.49
C ALA A 150 5.08 11.03 0.03
N ALA A 151 6.29 11.35 0.49
CA ALA A 151 6.55 11.72 1.87
C ALA A 151 5.85 13.04 2.25
N LEU A 152 5.84 14.04 1.35
CA LEU A 152 5.13 15.30 1.55
C LEU A 152 3.61 15.07 1.63
N MET A 153 3.04 14.19 0.80
CA MET A 153 1.64 13.78 0.91
C MET A 153 1.34 13.23 2.31
N LEU A 154 2.19 12.32 2.80
CA LEU A 154 2.03 11.73 4.13
C LEU A 154 2.16 12.79 5.23
N ALA A 155 3.17 13.67 5.18
CA ALA A 155 3.41 14.72 6.16
C ALA A 155 2.23 15.70 6.30
N HIS A 156 1.47 15.90 5.21
CA HIS A 156 0.29 16.78 5.19
C HIS A 156 -1.04 16.02 5.39
N GLY A 157 -1.01 14.76 5.78
CA GLY A 157 -2.21 13.99 6.07
C GLY A 157 -3.03 13.62 4.82
N HIS A 158 -2.45 13.65 3.62
CA HIS A 158 -3.12 13.21 2.39
C HIS A 158 -3.07 11.69 2.21
N GLY A 159 -2.47 10.97 3.14
CA GLY A 159 -2.45 9.53 3.29
C GLY A 159 -2.12 9.15 4.72
N ASP A 160 -2.32 7.89 5.09
CA ASP A 160 -2.15 7.38 6.45
C ASP A 160 -0.91 6.46 6.56
N GLY A 161 -0.38 6.05 5.41
CA GLY A 161 0.84 5.25 5.31
C GLY A 161 1.51 5.39 3.94
N LEU A 162 2.80 5.05 3.87
CA LEU A 162 3.62 5.15 2.66
C LEU A 162 4.37 3.84 2.41
N VAL A 163 4.25 3.33 1.20
CA VAL A 163 5.05 2.21 0.66
C VAL A 163 5.98 2.74 -0.40
N THR A 164 7.29 2.49 -0.23
CA THR A 164 8.34 2.99 -1.13
C THR A 164 9.60 2.13 -1.05
N GLY A 165 10.54 2.29 -1.98
CA GLY A 165 11.84 1.63 -1.98
C GLY A 165 11.88 0.29 -2.73
N ALA A 166 10.93 0.04 -3.65
CA ALA A 166 10.93 -1.17 -4.45
C ALA A 166 11.97 -1.16 -5.59
N THR A 167 12.32 0.04 -6.11
CA THR A 167 13.21 0.20 -7.28
C THR A 167 14.59 0.71 -6.94
N ARG A 168 14.82 1.21 -5.73
CA ARG A 168 16.10 1.80 -5.31
C ARG A 168 16.64 1.12 -4.05
N LYS A 169 17.96 1.26 -3.82
CA LYS A 169 18.58 0.84 -2.56
C LYS A 169 18.00 1.64 -1.38
N ASN A 170 17.90 1.02 -0.22
CA ASN A 170 17.25 1.62 0.96
C ASN A 170 17.91 2.93 1.43
N ALA A 171 19.26 3.02 1.43
CA ALA A 171 19.96 4.20 1.95
C ALA A 171 19.61 5.50 1.20
N PRO A 172 19.63 5.58 -0.15
CA PRO A 172 19.15 6.76 -0.87
C PRO A 172 17.70 7.12 -0.57
N VAL A 173 16.79 6.13 -0.50
CA VAL A 173 15.37 6.37 -0.20
C VAL A 173 15.21 6.93 1.21
N LEU A 174 15.88 6.36 2.21
CA LEU A 174 15.85 6.87 3.58
C LEU A 174 16.40 8.29 3.68
N ALA A 175 17.46 8.61 2.93
CA ALA A 175 17.99 9.97 2.86
C ALA A 175 16.97 10.96 2.27
N GLN A 176 16.22 10.57 1.26
CA GLN A 176 15.13 11.37 0.68
C GLN A 176 13.98 11.56 1.66
N LEU A 177 13.53 10.50 2.34
CA LEU A 177 12.51 10.60 3.38
C LEU A 177 12.95 11.47 4.55
N GLY A 178 14.25 11.45 4.92
CA GLY A 178 14.85 12.28 5.95
C GLY A 178 14.87 13.79 5.64
N GLN A 179 14.57 14.19 4.41
CA GLN A 179 14.36 15.60 4.07
C GLN A 179 12.98 16.09 4.52
N VAL A 180 12.01 15.19 4.62
CA VAL A 180 10.62 15.48 4.99
C VAL A 180 10.34 15.13 6.45
N PHE A 181 10.87 14.01 6.94
CA PHE A 181 10.63 13.50 8.31
C PHE A 181 11.89 13.56 9.16
N ASP A 182 11.71 13.78 10.45
CA ASP A 182 12.75 13.54 11.44
C ASP A 182 12.63 12.10 11.96
N LEU A 183 13.77 11.45 12.15
CA LEU A 183 13.81 10.14 12.80
C LEU A 183 13.38 10.30 14.27
N ARG A 184 12.56 9.39 14.77
CA ARG A 184 12.29 9.36 16.23
C ARG A 184 13.58 9.08 16.97
N PRO A 185 13.88 9.82 18.04
CA PRO A 185 14.95 9.44 18.94
C PRO A 185 14.65 8.03 19.49
N GLN A 186 15.68 7.19 19.49
CA GLN A 186 15.61 5.85 20.08
C GLN A 186 15.53 5.92 21.58
#